data_ddce117209075e370eb788483da74917
#
_entry.id   ddce117209075e370eb788483da74917
#
_cell.length_a   1.000
_cell.length_b   1.000
_cell.length_c   1.000
_cell.angle_alpha   90.00
_cell.angle_beta   90.00
_cell.angle_gamma   90.00
#
_symmetry.space_group_name_H-M   'P 1'
#
loop_
_entity.id
_entity.type
_entity.pdbx_description
1 polymer ?
#
loop_
_entity_poly.entity_id
_entity_poly.type
_entity_poly.pdbx_seq_one_letter_code
_entity_poly.pdbx_strand_id
1 'polypeptide(L)'
;MANDFHEIAMIGDRDSVLLAKAAGLAVFAETDGAAAARRIHRLAKGGVKVIFITEPLFAQCGEAIEQYKQESFPAIIPIPDSHGSTGVAMAQIKSNVEKAIGADILFS
;
A
#
# COMPACT_ATOMS: atom_id res chain seq x y z
N MET A 1 0.92 21.09 -0.54
CA MET A 1 0.95 20.61 -0.49
C MET A 1 0.79 19.75 -0.92
N ALA A 2 0.75 19.66 -1.04
CA ALA A 2 0.51 18.94 -1.31
C ALA A 2 0.66 17.89 -1.27
N ASN A 3 0.92 17.59 -1.42
CA ASN A 3 1.19 16.55 -1.38
C ASN A 3 1.13 15.71 -0.69
N ASP A 4 1.02 16.04 -0.52
CA ASP A 4 1.09 15.38 0.58
C ASP A 4 0.17 14.32 0.81
N PHE A 5 -0.61 14.01 -0.01
CA PHE A 5 -1.48 13.05 0.15
C PHE A 5 -1.24 11.98 -0.73
N HIS A 6 -0.47 11.18 -0.22
CA HIS A 6 -0.41 9.89 -0.75
C HIS A 6 -1.52 9.11 -0.07
N GLU A 7 -2.67 9.14 -0.59
CA GLU A 7 -3.76 8.34 -0.06
C GLU A 7 -3.51 6.86 -0.31
N ILE A 8 -2.67 6.54 -1.29
CA ILE A 8 -2.31 5.16 -1.63
C ILE A 8 -0.80 5.01 -1.51
N ALA A 9 -0.38 4.06 -0.70
CA ALA A 9 1.05 3.80 -0.51
C ALA A 9 1.35 2.33 -0.78
N MET A 10 2.60 2.02 -1.08
CA MET A 10 3.05 0.65 -1.27
C MET A 10 4.29 0.37 -0.46
N ILE A 11 4.29 -0.76 0.23
CA ILE A 11 5.45 -1.26 0.96
C ILE A 11 5.86 -2.58 0.33
N GLY A 12 7.12 -2.73 0.02
CA GLY A 12 7.60 -3.97 -0.57
C GLY A 12 9.09 -3.96 -0.77
N ASP A 13 9.59 -5.00 -1.41
CA ASP A 13 10.99 -5.06 -1.77
C ASP A 13 11.29 -4.02 -2.84
N ARG A 14 12.57 -3.77 -3.05
CA ARG A 14 13.02 -2.72 -3.93
C ARG A 14 12.47 -2.83 -5.34
N ASP A 15 12.49 -4.03 -5.91
CA ASP A 15 12.04 -4.20 -7.29
C ASP A 15 10.53 -4.01 -7.42
N SER A 16 9.79 -4.52 -6.44
CA SER A 16 8.33 -4.38 -6.47
C SER A 16 7.90 -2.92 -6.34
N VAL A 17 8.54 -2.15 -5.45
CA VAL A 17 8.14 -0.75 -5.29
C VAL A 17 8.52 0.12 -6.46
N LEU A 18 9.54 -0.26 -7.24
CA LEU A 18 9.89 0.50 -8.44
C LEU A 18 8.75 0.51 -9.45
N LEU A 19 8.06 -0.61 -9.59
CA LEU A 19 6.91 -0.68 -10.48
C LEU A 19 5.79 0.24 -10.00
N ALA A 20 5.54 0.24 -8.70
CA ALA A 20 4.51 1.08 -8.13
C ALA A 20 4.87 2.56 -8.22
N LYS A 21 6.15 2.88 -8.06
CA LYS A 21 6.61 4.25 -8.18
C LYS A 21 6.40 4.77 -9.60
N ALA A 22 6.68 3.94 -10.59
CA ALA A 22 6.45 4.30 -11.98
C ALA A 22 4.98 4.57 -12.25
N ALA A 23 4.09 3.94 -11.49
CA ALA A 23 2.66 4.16 -11.60
C ALA A 23 2.16 5.35 -10.77
N GLY A 24 3.06 6.04 -10.06
CA GLY A 24 2.68 7.24 -9.33
C GLY A 24 2.31 7.05 -7.87
N LEU A 25 2.55 5.88 -7.31
CA LEU A 25 2.26 5.64 -5.90
C LEU A 25 3.39 6.13 -5.01
N ALA A 26 3.09 6.44 -3.76
CA ALA A 26 4.10 6.65 -2.75
C ALA A 26 4.65 5.27 -2.37
N VAL A 27 5.95 5.10 -2.43
CA VAL A 27 6.54 3.78 -2.23
C VAL A 27 7.59 3.78 -1.12
N PHE A 28 7.65 2.66 -0.40
CA PHE A 28 8.58 2.50 0.70
C PHE A 28 9.19 1.10 0.63
N ALA A 29 10.49 1.05 0.43
CA ALA A 29 11.18 -0.24 0.32
C ALA A 29 11.55 -0.73 1.71
N GLU A 30 11.05 -1.90 2.07
CA GLU A 30 11.37 -2.54 3.33
C GLU A 30 11.64 -4.01 3.05
N THR A 31 12.53 -4.60 3.82
CA THR A 31 12.91 -5.99 3.60
C THR A 31 12.59 -6.88 4.79
N ASP A 32 12.21 -6.33 5.93
CA ASP A 32 11.85 -7.18 7.06
C ASP A 32 10.54 -6.74 7.68
N GLY A 33 9.91 -7.67 8.37
CA GLY A 33 8.57 -7.45 8.91
C GLY A 33 8.50 -6.36 9.97
N ALA A 34 9.55 -6.22 10.79
CA ALA A 34 9.54 -5.21 11.84
C ALA A 34 9.58 -3.80 11.24
N ALA A 35 10.42 -3.60 10.23
CA ALA A 35 10.51 -2.32 9.56
C ALA A 35 9.22 -2.02 8.81
N ALA A 36 8.64 -3.04 8.17
CA ALA A 36 7.37 -2.86 7.45
C ALA A 36 6.25 -2.49 8.42
N ALA A 37 6.20 -3.14 9.57
CA ALA A 37 5.17 -2.83 10.58
C ALA A 37 5.28 -1.38 11.05
N ARG A 38 6.49 -0.92 11.31
CA ARG A 38 6.69 0.47 11.71
C ARG A 38 6.23 1.43 10.62
N ARG A 39 6.48 1.06 9.37
CA ARG A 39 6.04 1.87 8.24
C ARG A 39 4.52 1.94 8.16
N ILE A 40 3.85 0.81 8.37
CA ILE A 40 2.40 0.76 8.39
C ILE A 40 1.85 1.74 9.41
N HIS A 41 2.38 1.71 10.64
CA HIS A 41 1.90 2.61 11.69
C HIS A 41 2.13 4.07 11.34
N ARG A 42 3.28 4.37 10.75
CA ARG A 42 3.60 5.74 10.37
C ARG A 42 2.67 6.24 9.28
N LEU A 43 2.40 5.40 8.29
CA LEU A 43 1.50 5.77 7.20
C LEU A 43 0.08 5.95 7.71
N ALA A 44 -0.35 5.08 8.61
CA ALA A 44 -1.68 5.19 9.20
C ALA A 44 -1.84 6.52 9.94
N LYS A 45 -0.83 6.91 10.70
CA LYS A 45 -0.87 8.20 11.40
C LYS A 45 -0.87 9.37 10.45
N GLY A 46 -0.27 9.20 9.29
CA GLY A 46 -0.20 10.24 8.28
C GLY A 46 -1.46 10.37 7.43
N GLY A 47 -2.46 9.54 7.66
CA GLY A 47 -3.72 9.65 6.94
C GLY A 47 -3.82 8.86 5.65
N VAL A 48 -2.89 7.94 5.40
CA VAL A 48 -2.95 7.09 4.23
C VAL A 48 -4.16 6.17 4.34
N LYS A 49 -4.93 6.05 3.27
CA LYS A 49 -6.16 5.27 3.29
C LYS A 49 -5.99 3.84 2.80
N VAL A 50 -5.04 3.60 1.91
CA VAL A 50 -4.81 2.27 1.35
C VAL A 50 -3.32 1.99 1.34
N ILE A 51 -2.93 0.84 1.86
CA ILE A 51 -1.55 0.41 1.86
C ILE A 51 -1.48 -0.93 1.14
N PHE A 52 -0.81 -0.95 -0.01
CA PHE A 52 -0.47 -2.21 -0.66
C PHE A 52 0.81 -2.72 -0.02
N ILE A 53 0.86 -4.00 0.25
CA ILE A 53 2.07 -4.59 0.83
C ILE A 53 2.32 -5.94 0.15
N THR A 54 3.56 -6.21 -0.21
CA THR A 54 3.86 -7.47 -0.89
C THR A 54 3.56 -8.65 0.04
N GLU A 55 3.14 -9.75 -0.53
CA GLU A 55 2.72 -10.92 0.25
C GLU A 55 3.75 -11.42 1.25
N PRO A 56 5.05 -11.50 0.89
CA PRO A 56 6.02 -11.93 1.88
C PRO A 56 6.08 -11.04 3.12
N LEU A 57 5.99 -9.72 2.94
CA LEU A 57 5.99 -8.80 4.08
C LEU A 57 4.66 -8.83 4.82
N PHE A 58 3.56 -8.99 4.10
CA PHE A 58 2.25 -9.11 4.70
C PHE A 58 2.23 -10.26 5.71
N ALA A 59 2.83 -11.39 5.33
CA ALA A 59 2.87 -12.54 6.21
C ALA A 59 3.67 -12.27 7.49
N GLN A 60 4.60 -11.33 7.46
CA GLN A 60 5.44 -11.01 8.61
C GLN A 60 4.87 -9.89 9.48
N CYS A 61 3.79 -9.25 9.05
CA CYS A 61 3.23 -8.10 9.76
C CYS A 61 1.88 -8.39 10.41
N GLY A 62 1.66 -9.64 10.81
CA GLY A 62 0.36 -10.06 11.30
C GLY A 62 -0.23 -9.19 12.40
N GLU A 63 0.59 -8.80 13.38
CA GLU A 63 0.08 -7.99 14.49
C GLU A 63 -0.36 -6.60 14.04
N ALA A 64 0.45 -5.95 13.21
CA ALA A 64 0.13 -4.63 12.73
C ALA A 64 -1.14 -4.66 11.88
N ILE A 65 -1.24 -5.67 11.01
CA ILE A 65 -2.39 -5.81 10.14
C ILE A 65 -3.65 -6.06 10.96
N GLU A 66 -3.55 -6.92 11.97
CA GLU A 66 -4.68 -7.22 12.82
C GLU A 66 -5.19 -5.98 13.55
N GLN A 67 -4.26 -5.12 13.97
CA GLN A 67 -4.62 -3.90 14.66
C GLN A 67 -5.52 -3.00 13.80
N TYR A 68 -5.26 -2.93 12.50
CA TYR A 68 -6.02 -2.06 11.62
C TYR A 68 -7.21 -2.74 10.96
N LYS A 69 -7.39 -4.02 11.19
CA LYS A 69 -8.46 -4.76 10.55
C LYS A 69 -9.84 -4.26 10.93
N GLN A 70 -9.96 -3.73 12.12
CA GLN A 70 -11.23 -3.23 12.63
C GLN A 70 -11.44 -1.76 12.36
N GLU A 71 -10.45 -1.12 11.76
CA GLU A 71 -10.54 0.30 11.42
C GLU A 71 -11.01 0.45 9.98
N SER A 72 -11.66 1.56 9.68
CA SER A 72 -12.03 1.82 8.30
C SER A 72 -10.80 2.06 7.44
N PHE A 73 -9.80 2.73 7.99
CA PHE A 73 -8.56 3.05 7.29
C PHE A 73 -7.38 2.87 8.23
N PRO A 74 -6.22 2.53 7.69
CA PRO A 74 -5.99 2.20 6.29
C PRO A 74 -6.43 0.77 5.97
N ALA A 75 -6.84 0.55 4.75
CA ALA A 75 -7.04 -0.80 4.24
C ALA A 75 -5.67 -1.34 3.85
N ILE A 76 -5.31 -2.50 4.36
CA ILE A 76 -3.99 -3.09 4.07
C ILE A 76 -4.21 -4.29 3.15
N ILE A 77 -3.71 -4.19 1.93
CA ILE A 77 -4.03 -5.13 0.87
C ILE A 77 -2.77 -5.88 0.42
N PRO A 78 -2.72 -7.20 0.57
CA PRO A 78 -1.57 -7.95 0.09
C PRO A 78 -1.59 -8.04 -1.43
N ILE A 79 -0.42 -7.91 -2.03
CA ILE A 79 -0.27 -8.03 -3.48
C ILE A 79 0.95 -8.90 -3.78
N PRO A 80 0.97 -9.54 -4.96
CA PRO A 80 2.14 -10.31 -5.35
C PRO A 80 3.37 -9.42 -5.47
N ASP A 81 4.53 -9.95 -5.16
CA ASP A 81 5.77 -9.20 -5.36
C ASP A 81 6.20 -9.29 -6.83
N SER A 82 7.34 -8.68 -7.15
CA SER A 82 7.80 -8.63 -8.53
C SER A 82 8.16 -10.00 -9.09
N HIS A 83 8.36 -10.98 -8.24
CA HIS A 83 8.71 -12.33 -8.68
C HIS A 83 7.45 -13.13 -9.05
N GLY A 84 6.30 -12.75 -8.53
CA GLY A 84 5.06 -13.47 -8.76
C GLY A 84 4.01 -12.70 -9.54
N SER A 85 4.36 -11.53 -10.07
CA SER A 85 3.36 -10.74 -10.76
C SER A 85 3.98 -9.97 -11.92
N THR A 86 3.12 -9.53 -12.84
CA THR A 86 3.55 -8.68 -13.94
C THR A 86 3.18 -7.24 -13.59
N GLY A 87 3.80 -6.28 -14.27
CA GLY A 87 3.44 -4.90 -14.11
C GLY A 87 1.99 -4.62 -14.47
N VAL A 88 1.42 -5.45 -15.34
CA VAL A 88 0.02 -5.30 -15.74
C VAL A 88 -0.90 -5.52 -14.55
N ALA A 89 -0.63 -6.55 -13.73
CA ALA A 89 -1.46 -6.81 -12.56
C ALA A 89 -1.40 -5.65 -11.58
N MET A 90 -0.21 -5.12 -11.33
CA MET A 90 -0.03 -3.99 -10.44
C MET A 90 -0.77 -2.76 -10.95
N ALA A 91 -0.67 -2.48 -12.23
CA ALA A 91 -1.34 -1.33 -12.83
C ALA A 91 -2.86 -1.47 -12.73
N GLN A 92 -3.38 -2.68 -12.88
CA GLN A 92 -4.81 -2.92 -12.77
C GLN A 92 -5.30 -2.68 -11.35
N ILE A 93 -4.56 -3.17 -10.36
CA ILE A 93 -4.92 -2.96 -8.96
C ILE A 93 -4.93 -1.48 -8.64
N LYS A 94 -3.89 -0.76 -9.05
CA LYS A 94 -3.83 0.67 -8.82
C LYS A 94 -5.01 1.39 -9.44
N SER A 95 -5.32 1.07 -10.69
CA SER A 95 -6.42 1.70 -11.41
C SER A 95 -7.74 1.47 -10.69
N ASN A 96 -7.99 0.24 -10.24
CA ASN A 96 -9.22 -0.09 -9.55
C ASN A 96 -9.38 0.68 -8.24
N VAL A 97 -8.28 0.79 -7.49
CA VAL A 97 -8.31 1.50 -6.21
C VAL A 97 -8.49 3.00 -6.44
N GLU A 98 -7.84 3.55 -7.44
CA GLU A 98 -7.98 4.98 -7.74
C GLU A 98 -9.41 5.32 -8.13
N LYS A 99 -10.05 4.46 -8.89
CA LYS A 99 -11.44 4.67 -9.26
C LYS A 99 -12.35 4.66 -8.05
N ALA A 100 -12.11 3.74 -7.14
CA ALA A 100 -12.92 3.63 -5.92
C ALA A 100 -12.75 4.87 -5.05
N ILE A 101 -11.51 5.33 -4.85
CA ILE A 101 -11.24 6.52 -4.05
C ILE A 101 -11.82 7.75 -4.72
N GLY A 102 -11.62 7.87 -6.04
CA GLY A 102 -12.14 9.01 -6.79
C GLY A 102 -13.64 9.10 -6.75
N ALA A 103 -14.32 7.96 -6.89
CA ALA A 103 -15.77 7.94 -6.82
C ALA A 103 -16.24 8.36 -5.43
N ASP A 104 -15.56 7.90 -4.39
CA ASP A 104 -15.91 8.27 -3.03
C ASP A 104 -15.76 9.78 -2.81
N ILE A 105 -14.69 10.35 -3.32
CA ILE A 105 -14.46 11.79 -3.20
C ILE A 105 -15.53 12.57 -3.96
N LEU A 106 -15.91 12.10 -5.14
CA LEU A 106 -16.87 12.82 -5.97
C LEU A 106 -18.29 12.80 -5.39
N PHE A 107 -18.62 11.74 -4.69
CA PHE A 107 -19.98 11.57 -4.20
C PHE A 107 -20.15 11.70 -2.69
N SER A 108 -19.09 12.05 -2.01
CA SER A 108 -19.18 12.20 -0.54
C SER A 108 -19.45 13.65 -0.09
#